data_f9c37272c24dde338fef6ae236fa30b3
#
_entry.id   f9c37272c24dde338fef6ae236fa30b3
#
_cell.length_a   1.000
_cell.length_b   1.000
_cell.length_c   1.000
_cell.angle_alpha   90.00
_cell.angle_beta   90.00
_cell.angle_gamma   90.00
#
_symmetry.space_group_name_H-M   'P 1'
#
loop_
_entity.id
_entity.type
_entity.pdbx_description
1 polymer ?
#
loop_
_entity_poly.entity_id
_entity_poly.type
_entity_poly.pdbx_seq_one_letter_code
_entity_poly.pdbx_strand_id
1 'polypeptide(L)'
;MPTHAGTPLIEVSHLTRVYQRPRTSLTKPGGAVHALRGVSLTVHKGERFGIVGESGSGKSTLLRLLCGLDQPTAGSIRFDGQEITGLPERRLRFLRHSLQIVFQDPMSSLDPRMRVRDLVAEPLVALGEPVGGRVAELLDEVGLPASAADRYPHQFSGGQRQRIAIARALAPRPKVLVADEPVSALDVSVRGQILNLMADLVDEHGLTLVFVSHDLSVVRHVCETVAVMNDGEIVETGAVDDIWIEPSHPYTRALLRAVPTLEGLL
;
A
#
# COMPACT_ATOMS: atom_id res chain seq x y z
N MET A 1 -10.86 -19.64 -9.63
CA MET A 1 -11.05 -18.34 -8.99
C MET A 1 -11.31 -18.59 -7.53
N PRO A 2 -10.50 -18.12 -6.58
CA PRO A 2 -10.83 -18.23 -5.17
C PRO A 2 -12.08 -17.38 -4.94
N THR A 3 -13.19 -18.02 -4.59
CA THR A 3 -14.44 -17.34 -4.22
C THR A 3 -14.31 -16.88 -2.78
N HIS A 4 -13.69 -15.73 -2.54
CA HIS A 4 -13.91 -15.03 -1.29
C HIS A 4 -15.40 -14.64 -1.26
N ALA A 5 -16.20 -15.30 -0.42
CA ALA A 5 -17.61 -14.99 -0.18
C ALA A 5 -17.78 -13.66 0.60
N GLY A 6 -16.77 -12.80 0.60
CA GLY A 6 -16.72 -11.53 1.33
C GLY A 6 -17.43 -10.40 0.56
N THR A 7 -17.90 -9.41 1.32
CA THR A 7 -18.44 -8.18 0.73
C THR A 7 -17.32 -7.39 0.07
N PRO A 8 -17.45 -6.95 -1.21
CA PRO A 8 -16.48 -6.08 -1.85
C PRO A 8 -16.28 -4.78 -1.05
N LEU A 9 -15.02 -4.42 -0.77
CA LEU A 9 -14.68 -3.18 -0.09
C LEU A 9 -14.04 -2.17 -1.05
N ILE A 10 -13.19 -2.65 -1.98
CA ILE A 10 -12.63 -1.84 -3.06
C ILE A 10 -12.98 -2.53 -4.38
N GLU A 11 -13.61 -1.80 -5.29
CA GLU A 11 -13.93 -2.27 -6.63
C GLU A 11 -13.31 -1.32 -7.67
N VAL A 12 -12.53 -1.86 -8.56
CA VAL A 12 -11.87 -1.13 -9.66
C VAL A 12 -12.36 -1.71 -10.98
N SER A 13 -12.87 -0.84 -11.87
CA SER A 13 -13.43 -1.26 -13.15
C SER A 13 -12.77 -0.50 -14.30
N HIS A 14 -12.06 -1.23 -15.18
CA HIS A 14 -11.43 -0.75 -16.42
C HIS A 14 -10.61 0.54 -16.26
N LEU A 15 -9.85 0.62 -15.16
CA LEU A 15 -9.12 1.82 -14.75
C LEU A 15 -7.97 2.12 -15.69
N THR A 16 -7.99 3.29 -16.31
CA THR A 16 -6.97 3.76 -17.23
C THR A 16 -6.34 5.06 -16.72
N ARG A 17 -5.01 5.16 -16.81
CA ARG A 17 -4.30 6.41 -16.50
C ARG A 17 -3.26 6.72 -17.53
N VAL A 18 -3.38 7.89 -18.16
CA VAL A 18 -2.45 8.40 -19.18
C VAL A 18 -1.87 9.72 -18.68
N TYR A 19 -0.55 9.78 -18.57
CA TYR A 19 0.17 11.02 -18.27
C TYR A 19 0.70 11.65 -19.56
N GLN A 20 0.46 12.93 -19.75
CA GLN A 20 1.02 13.71 -20.86
C GLN A 20 2.42 14.19 -20.44
N ARG A 21 3.44 13.87 -21.22
CA ARG A 21 4.77 14.45 -21.02
C ARG A 21 4.78 15.91 -21.51
N PRO A 22 5.43 16.81 -20.77
CA PRO A 22 5.64 18.17 -21.24
C PRO A 22 6.29 18.17 -22.64
N ARG A 23 5.92 19.11 -23.50
CA ARG A 23 6.59 19.32 -24.79
C ARG A 23 8.04 19.75 -24.52
N THR A 24 8.99 18.97 -24.98
CA THR A 24 10.43 19.28 -24.90
C THR A 24 10.92 20.11 -26.07
N SER A 25 10.09 20.29 -27.12
CA SER A 25 10.38 21.09 -28.31
C SER A 25 9.08 21.66 -28.88
N LEU A 26 9.16 22.83 -29.52
CA LEU A 26 8.04 23.48 -30.22
C LEU A 26 7.52 22.64 -31.42
N THR A 27 8.36 21.74 -31.94
CA THR A 27 8.05 20.94 -33.16
C THR A 27 7.67 19.50 -32.88
N LYS A 28 7.88 18.98 -31.66
CA LYS A 28 7.51 17.60 -31.31
C LYS A 28 6.38 17.59 -30.27
N PRO A 29 5.26 16.91 -30.55
CA PRO A 29 4.23 16.70 -29.52
C PRO A 29 4.83 15.98 -28.32
N GLY A 30 4.42 16.33 -27.11
CA GLY A 30 4.75 15.58 -25.91
C GLY A 30 4.24 14.14 -26.03
N GLY A 31 5.04 13.16 -25.64
CA GLY A 31 4.62 11.75 -25.63
C GLY A 31 3.57 11.50 -24.53
N ALA A 32 2.71 10.51 -24.72
CA ALA A 32 1.83 9.99 -23.69
C ALA A 32 2.45 8.76 -23.03
N VAL A 33 2.31 8.65 -21.68
CA VAL A 33 2.68 7.45 -20.92
C VAL A 33 1.40 6.82 -20.40
N HIS A 34 1.10 5.64 -20.89
CA HIS A 34 -0.03 4.82 -20.44
C HIS A 34 0.40 4.05 -19.19
N ALA A 35 0.16 4.65 -18.01
CA ALA A 35 0.56 4.05 -16.74
C ALA A 35 -0.40 2.94 -16.29
N LEU A 36 -1.69 3.02 -16.66
CA LEU A 36 -2.67 1.94 -16.48
C LEU A 36 -3.49 1.79 -17.77
N ARG A 37 -3.81 0.53 -18.14
CA ARG A 37 -4.41 0.13 -19.40
C ARG A 37 -5.67 -0.72 -19.23
N GLY A 38 -6.63 -0.24 -18.39
CA GLY A 38 -7.90 -0.94 -18.20
C GLY A 38 -7.88 -1.93 -17.04
N VAL A 39 -7.16 -1.61 -15.95
CA VAL A 39 -7.05 -2.44 -14.75
C VAL A 39 -8.41 -2.63 -14.10
N SER A 40 -8.74 -3.88 -13.77
CA SER A 40 -9.93 -4.25 -12.99
C SER A 40 -9.51 -5.20 -11.87
N LEU A 41 -9.97 -4.94 -10.64
CA LEU A 41 -9.76 -5.79 -9.48
C LEU A 41 -10.83 -5.55 -8.43
N THR A 42 -11.00 -6.51 -7.53
CA THR A 42 -11.85 -6.39 -6.35
C THR A 42 -11.07 -6.83 -5.13
N VAL A 43 -11.13 -6.04 -4.05
CA VAL A 43 -10.59 -6.39 -2.75
C VAL A 43 -11.75 -6.53 -1.77
N HIS A 44 -11.83 -7.65 -1.07
CA HIS A 44 -12.90 -7.94 -0.13
C HIS A 44 -12.55 -7.47 1.29
N LYS A 45 -13.58 -7.25 2.10
CA LYS A 45 -13.37 -6.84 3.49
C LYS A 45 -12.61 -7.93 4.27
N GLY A 46 -11.55 -7.53 4.98
CA GLY A 46 -10.69 -8.42 5.75
C GLY A 46 -9.66 -9.18 4.92
N GLU A 47 -9.64 -8.99 3.59
CA GLU A 47 -8.69 -9.65 2.71
C GLU A 47 -7.29 -9.03 2.81
N ARG A 48 -6.26 -9.87 2.71
CA ARG A 48 -4.85 -9.45 2.52
C ARG A 48 -4.48 -9.62 1.05
N PHE A 49 -4.60 -8.52 0.31
CA PHE A 49 -4.44 -8.47 -1.14
C PHE A 49 -3.08 -7.88 -1.53
N GLY A 50 -2.28 -8.65 -2.26
CA GLY A 50 -0.99 -8.25 -2.80
C GLY A 50 -1.09 -7.67 -4.21
N ILE A 51 -0.26 -6.68 -4.52
CA ILE A 51 -0.03 -6.17 -5.88
C ILE A 51 1.47 -6.24 -6.15
N VAL A 52 1.89 -7.05 -7.13
CA VAL A 52 3.30 -7.28 -7.42
C VAL A 52 3.62 -7.02 -8.89
N GLY A 53 4.87 -6.64 -9.16
CA GLY A 53 5.40 -6.41 -10.51
C GLY A 53 6.68 -5.59 -10.47
N GLU A 54 7.41 -5.52 -11.57
CA GLU A 54 8.64 -4.74 -11.69
C GLU A 54 8.43 -3.23 -11.52
N SER A 55 9.51 -2.49 -11.35
CA SER A 55 9.47 -1.03 -11.34
C SER A 55 8.91 -0.51 -12.67
N GLY A 56 7.97 0.44 -12.59
CA GLY A 56 7.29 0.97 -13.79
C GLY A 56 6.08 0.18 -14.28
N SER A 57 5.71 -0.96 -13.67
CA SER A 57 4.52 -1.74 -14.07
C SER A 57 3.17 -1.07 -13.79
N GLY A 58 3.14 0.08 -13.08
CA GLY A 58 1.93 0.85 -12.80
C GLY A 58 1.41 0.76 -11.36
N LYS A 59 2.04 -0.03 -10.47
CA LYS A 59 1.61 -0.26 -9.07
C LYS A 59 1.37 1.03 -8.28
N SER A 60 2.37 1.91 -8.23
CA SER A 60 2.26 3.18 -7.49
C SER A 60 1.21 4.12 -8.10
N THR A 61 0.98 4.06 -9.43
CA THR A 61 -0.12 4.78 -10.07
C THR A 61 -1.47 4.23 -9.62
N LEU A 62 -1.65 2.91 -9.65
CA LEU A 62 -2.86 2.25 -9.18
C LEU A 62 -3.13 2.60 -7.72
N LEU A 63 -2.12 2.49 -6.86
CA LEU A 63 -2.22 2.82 -5.44
C LEU A 63 -2.66 4.27 -5.22
N ARG A 64 -2.07 5.24 -5.92
CA ARG A 64 -2.46 6.66 -5.82
C ARG A 64 -3.92 6.89 -6.21
N LEU A 65 -4.41 6.17 -7.21
CA LEU A 65 -5.82 6.24 -7.63
C LEU A 65 -6.76 5.61 -6.60
N LEU A 66 -6.40 4.44 -6.04
CA LEU A 66 -7.16 3.79 -4.96
C LEU A 66 -7.29 4.69 -3.72
N CYS A 67 -6.23 5.41 -3.41
CA CYS A 67 -6.20 6.34 -2.29
C CYS A 67 -6.85 7.71 -2.60
N GLY A 68 -7.37 7.93 -3.81
CA GLY A 68 -7.93 9.23 -4.22
C GLY A 68 -6.90 10.37 -4.22
N LEU A 69 -5.61 10.05 -4.40
CA LEU A 69 -4.51 11.03 -4.50
C LEU A 69 -4.25 11.47 -5.94
N ASP A 70 -4.87 10.80 -6.92
CA ASP A 70 -4.85 11.13 -8.33
C ASP A 70 -6.21 10.76 -8.94
N GLN A 71 -6.47 11.20 -10.18
CA GLN A 71 -7.71 10.93 -10.89
C GLN A 71 -7.43 10.05 -12.11
N PRO A 72 -8.25 9.02 -12.39
CA PRO A 72 -8.10 8.21 -13.58
C PRO A 72 -8.44 9.00 -14.85
N THR A 73 -7.92 8.55 -15.98
CA THR A 73 -8.31 9.06 -17.30
C THR A 73 -9.64 8.47 -17.75
N ALA A 74 -9.89 7.19 -17.40
CA ALA A 74 -11.15 6.48 -17.61
C ALA A 74 -11.29 5.33 -16.60
N GLY A 75 -12.49 4.75 -16.53
CA GLY A 75 -12.84 3.72 -15.56
C GLY A 75 -13.34 4.29 -14.25
N SER A 76 -13.60 3.42 -13.27
CA SER A 76 -14.18 3.82 -11.99
C SER A 76 -13.58 3.06 -10.81
N ILE A 77 -13.65 3.70 -9.63
CA ILE A 77 -13.25 3.12 -8.34
C ILE A 77 -14.40 3.31 -7.36
N ARG A 78 -14.80 2.24 -6.69
CA ARG A 78 -15.73 2.29 -5.58
C ARG A 78 -15.06 1.83 -4.31
N PHE A 79 -15.36 2.51 -3.22
CA PHE A 79 -14.90 2.18 -1.88
C PHE A 79 -16.11 2.03 -0.95
N ASP A 80 -16.28 0.86 -0.34
CA ASP A 80 -17.40 0.53 0.54
C ASP A 80 -18.75 0.85 -0.13
N GLY A 81 -18.90 0.46 -1.40
CA GLY A 81 -20.08 0.71 -2.25
C GLY A 81 -20.22 2.14 -2.78
N GLN A 82 -19.40 3.10 -2.33
CA GLN A 82 -19.46 4.49 -2.79
C GLN A 82 -18.46 4.75 -3.91
N GLU A 83 -18.90 5.36 -5.01
CA GLU A 83 -18.03 5.83 -6.09
C GLU A 83 -17.12 6.96 -5.58
N ILE A 84 -15.80 6.81 -5.78
CA ILE A 84 -14.80 7.84 -5.39
C ILE A 84 -14.19 8.57 -6.59
N THR A 85 -14.42 8.06 -7.81
CA THR A 85 -13.88 8.62 -9.05
C THR A 85 -14.43 10.04 -9.28
N GLY A 86 -13.54 10.98 -9.55
CA GLY A 86 -13.93 12.37 -9.85
C GLY A 86 -14.46 13.16 -8.66
N LEU A 87 -14.47 12.60 -7.45
CA LEU A 87 -14.91 13.35 -6.27
C LEU A 87 -13.90 14.44 -5.90
N PRO A 88 -14.37 15.64 -5.55
CA PRO A 88 -13.51 16.67 -4.98
C PRO A 88 -13.04 16.29 -3.58
N GLU A 89 -11.85 16.76 -3.15
CA GLU A 89 -11.21 16.43 -1.88
C GLU A 89 -12.17 16.54 -0.67
N ARG A 90 -12.99 17.57 -0.62
CA ARG A 90 -13.97 17.75 0.47
C ARG A 90 -14.95 16.58 0.65
N ARG A 91 -15.20 15.82 -0.43
CA ARG A 91 -16.06 14.63 -0.41
C ARG A 91 -15.30 13.34 -0.12
N LEU A 92 -13.96 13.37 -0.11
CA LEU A 92 -13.10 12.22 0.17
C LEU A 92 -12.76 12.07 1.67
N ARG A 93 -13.33 12.91 2.56
CA ARG A 93 -13.05 12.83 4.00
C ARG A 93 -13.33 11.45 4.59
N PHE A 94 -14.42 10.78 4.17
CA PHE A 94 -14.72 9.42 4.60
C PHE A 94 -13.63 8.41 4.17
N LEU A 95 -13.07 8.58 2.96
CA LEU A 95 -11.97 7.77 2.46
C LEU A 95 -10.69 8.03 3.27
N ARG A 96 -10.38 9.29 3.59
CA ARG A 96 -9.22 9.66 4.43
C ARG A 96 -9.30 9.05 5.84
N HIS A 97 -10.51 8.91 6.39
CA HIS A 97 -10.72 8.22 7.66
C HIS A 97 -10.56 6.70 7.51
N SER A 98 -11.15 6.12 6.46
CA SER A 98 -11.29 4.66 6.32
C SER A 98 -10.10 3.98 5.65
N LEU A 99 -9.26 4.70 4.92
CA LEU A 99 -8.11 4.18 4.19
C LEU A 99 -6.87 4.99 4.54
N GLN A 100 -5.85 4.30 5.05
CA GLN A 100 -4.57 4.91 5.43
C GLN A 100 -3.40 4.24 4.70
N ILE A 101 -2.30 4.99 4.54
CA ILE A 101 -1.14 4.56 3.75
C ILE A 101 0.11 4.52 4.62
N VAL A 102 0.86 3.42 4.50
CA VAL A 102 2.25 3.30 4.93
C VAL A 102 3.12 3.39 3.69
N PHE A 103 3.92 4.45 3.59
CA PHE A 103 4.79 4.71 2.43
C PHE A 103 6.11 3.95 2.49
N GLN A 104 6.73 3.80 1.33
CA GLN A 104 7.99 3.09 1.11
C GLN A 104 9.15 3.64 1.96
N ASP A 105 9.30 4.95 2.01
CA ASP A 105 10.37 5.62 2.76
C ASP A 105 9.80 6.40 3.95
N PRO A 106 10.01 5.89 5.17
CA PRO A 106 9.57 6.59 6.37
C PRO A 106 10.32 7.91 6.59
N MET A 107 11.51 8.11 5.99
CA MET A 107 12.24 9.38 6.10
C MET A 107 11.53 10.52 5.37
N SER A 108 11.00 10.24 4.19
CA SER A 108 10.28 11.23 3.39
C SER A 108 8.84 11.43 3.85
N SER A 109 8.27 10.46 4.56
CA SER A 109 6.88 10.50 5.02
C SER A 109 6.68 11.10 6.43
N LEU A 110 7.74 11.20 7.23
CA LEU A 110 7.70 11.77 8.59
C LEU A 110 8.40 13.14 8.59
N ASP A 111 7.70 14.21 8.95
CA ASP A 111 8.33 15.54 9.08
C ASP A 111 9.40 15.49 10.20
N PRO A 112 10.70 15.72 9.88
CA PRO A 112 11.78 15.62 10.85
C PRO A 112 11.72 16.68 11.96
N ARG A 113 10.87 17.69 11.81
CA ARG A 113 10.68 18.81 12.76
C ARG A 113 9.58 18.53 13.78
N MET A 114 8.74 17.52 13.53
CA MET A 114 7.65 17.12 14.43
C MET A 114 8.12 16.07 15.42
N ARG A 115 7.59 16.08 16.64
CA ARG A 115 7.78 15.00 17.59
C ARG A 115 6.92 13.80 17.19
N VAL A 116 7.33 12.61 17.63
CA VAL A 116 6.61 11.36 17.31
C VAL A 116 5.13 11.44 17.72
N ARG A 117 4.83 12.00 18.90
CA ARG A 117 3.43 12.17 19.33
C ARG A 117 2.61 13.00 18.36
N ASP A 118 3.19 14.06 17.81
CA ASP A 118 2.49 14.97 16.88
C ASP A 118 2.32 14.30 15.51
N LEU A 119 3.33 13.54 15.05
CA LEU A 119 3.26 12.75 13.82
C LEU A 119 2.19 11.66 13.89
N VAL A 120 2.12 10.92 15.00
CA VAL A 120 1.12 9.85 15.16
C VAL A 120 -0.28 10.45 15.32
N ALA A 121 -0.41 11.61 15.95
CA ALA A 121 -1.68 12.32 16.11
C ALA A 121 -2.15 13.04 14.84
N GLU A 122 -1.26 13.33 13.88
CA GLU A 122 -1.55 14.15 12.70
C GLU A 122 -2.84 13.75 11.96
N PRO A 123 -3.10 12.46 11.65
CA PRO A 123 -4.32 12.07 10.96
C PRO A 123 -5.59 12.38 11.76
N LEU A 124 -5.57 12.21 13.08
CA LEU A 124 -6.70 12.53 13.96
C LEU A 124 -6.97 14.03 13.96
N VAL A 125 -5.91 14.84 14.10
CA VAL A 125 -6.01 16.31 14.05
C VAL A 125 -6.58 16.77 12.71
N ALA A 126 -6.09 16.22 11.60
CA ALA A 126 -6.58 16.55 10.24
C ALA A 126 -8.06 16.18 10.06
N LEU A 127 -8.52 15.12 10.69
CA LEU A 127 -9.91 14.68 10.68
C LEU A 127 -10.78 15.42 11.71
N GLY A 128 -10.17 16.22 12.61
CA GLY A 128 -10.88 16.89 13.70
C GLY A 128 -11.34 15.94 14.79
N GLU A 129 -10.62 14.84 15.00
CA GLU A 129 -10.92 13.82 15.98
C GLU A 129 -10.08 14.00 17.27
N PRO A 130 -10.59 13.58 18.44
CA PRO A 130 -9.85 13.68 19.68
C PRO A 130 -8.67 12.73 19.70
N VAL A 131 -7.49 13.24 20.08
CA VAL A 131 -6.26 12.44 20.19
C VAL A 131 -6.27 11.56 21.45
N GLY A 132 -6.69 12.09 22.59
CA GLY A 132 -6.77 11.37 23.87
C GLY A 132 -5.50 10.57 24.19
N GLY A 133 -5.67 9.33 24.67
CA GLY A 133 -4.59 8.37 24.95
C GLY A 133 -4.11 7.57 23.72
N ARG A 134 -4.69 7.81 22.52
CA ARG A 134 -4.46 6.96 21.35
C ARG A 134 -3.00 6.87 20.91
N VAL A 135 -2.22 7.96 21.08
CA VAL A 135 -0.78 7.94 20.75
C VAL A 135 -0.02 6.95 21.61
N ALA A 136 -0.30 6.91 22.91
CA ALA A 136 0.39 6.00 23.84
C ALA A 136 0.02 4.53 23.54
N GLU A 137 -1.26 4.25 23.27
CA GLU A 137 -1.74 2.94 22.85
C GLU A 137 -1.01 2.47 21.59
N LEU A 138 -0.98 3.32 20.55
CA LEU A 138 -0.35 2.98 19.26
C LEU A 138 1.16 2.76 19.36
N LEU A 139 1.85 3.54 20.21
CA LEU A 139 3.28 3.31 20.42
C LEU A 139 3.54 1.96 21.10
N ASP A 140 2.70 1.56 22.04
CA ASP A 140 2.76 0.24 22.65
C ASP A 140 2.47 -0.87 21.65
N GLU A 141 1.38 -0.75 20.87
CA GLU A 141 0.98 -1.70 19.82
C GLU A 141 2.12 -1.95 18.79
N VAL A 142 2.89 -0.90 18.44
CA VAL A 142 4.03 -1.07 17.51
C VAL A 142 5.35 -1.42 18.22
N GLY A 143 5.33 -1.69 19.54
CA GLY A 143 6.49 -2.07 20.33
C GLY A 143 7.51 -0.95 20.54
N LEU A 144 7.04 0.30 20.67
CA LEU A 144 7.86 1.45 21.01
C LEU A 144 7.56 1.93 22.45
N PRO A 145 8.58 2.29 23.24
CA PRO A 145 8.36 2.78 24.60
C PRO A 145 7.62 4.12 24.61
N ALA A 146 6.84 4.40 25.64
CA ALA A 146 6.11 5.66 25.79
C ALA A 146 7.01 6.90 25.67
N SER A 147 8.28 6.81 26.11
CA SER A 147 9.28 7.88 25.96
C SER A 147 9.63 8.23 24.51
N ALA A 148 9.25 7.38 23.55
CA ALA A 148 9.40 7.68 22.12
C ALA A 148 8.56 8.88 21.69
N ALA A 149 7.43 9.14 22.35
CA ALA A 149 6.50 10.22 22.03
C ALA A 149 7.15 11.61 21.94
N ASP A 150 8.12 11.89 22.82
CA ASP A 150 8.78 13.20 22.91
C ASP A 150 10.01 13.37 22.01
N ARG A 151 10.42 12.30 21.32
CA ARG A 151 11.59 12.28 20.46
C ARG A 151 11.23 12.66 19.02
N TYR A 152 12.27 12.93 18.20
CA TYR A 152 12.17 13.28 16.79
C TYR A 152 12.56 12.10 15.89
N PRO A 153 12.04 12.01 14.64
CA PRO A 153 12.30 10.89 13.72
C PRO A 153 13.78 10.56 13.50
N HIS A 154 14.63 11.56 13.44
CA HIS A 154 16.07 11.37 13.22
C HIS A 154 16.78 10.64 14.37
N GLN A 155 16.16 10.49 15.53
CA GLN A 155 16.68 9.80 16.71
C GLN A 155 16.33 8.29 16.73
N PHE A 156 15.75 7.77 15.65
CA PHE A 156 15.30 6.38 15.53
C PHE A 156 15.97 5.66 14.38
N SER A 157 16.12 4.33 14.49
CA SER A 157 16.55 3.47 13.40
C SER A 157 15.50 3.42 12.27
N GLY A 158 15.85 2.89 11.09
CA GLY A 158 14.93 2.71 9.98
C GLY A 158 13.67 1.91 10.35
N GLY A 159 13.86 0.76 11.01
CA GLY A 159 12.75 -0.06 11.49
C GLY A 159 11.87 0.60 12.54
N GLN A 160 12.47 1.39 13.45
CA GLN A 160 11.71 2.16 14.44
C GLN A 160 10.88 3.28 13.77
N ARG A 161 11.44 3.96 12.76
CA ARG A 161 10.68 4.95 11.96
C ARG A 161 9.54 4.32 11.20
N GLN A 162 9.73 3.10 10.67
CA GLN A 162 8.66 2.35 10.03
C GLN A 162 7.53 2.01 11.02
N ARG A 163 7.88 1.63 12.25
CA ARG A 163 6.89 1.42 13.33
C ARG A 163 6.10 2.69 13.64
N ILE A 164 6.76 3.87 13.66
CA ILE A 164 6.10 5.17 13.83
C ILE A 164 5.15 5.46 12.66
N ALA A 165 5.55 5.18 11.41
CA ALA A 165 4.70 5.36 10.23
C ALA A 165 3.48 4.44 10.26
N ILE A 166 3.63 3.20 10.72
CA ILE A 166 2.52 2.25 10.93
C ILE A 166 1.58 2.78 12.03
N ALA A 167 2.12 3.20 13.18
CA ALA A 167 1.33 3.78 14.28
C ALA A 167 0.49 4.98 13.80
N ARG A 168 1.11 5.88 13.01
CA ARG A 168 0.41 7.02 12.39
C ARG A 168 -0.75 6.57 11.50
N ALA A 169 -0.53 5.58 10.65
CA ALA A 169 -1.56 5.06 9.75
C ALA A 169 -2.73 4.41 10.53
N LEU A 170 -2.48 3.80 11.68
CA LEU A 170 -3.51 3.17 12.52
C LEU A 170 -4.29 4.16 13.40
N ALA A 171 -3.84 5.41 13.51
CA ALA A 171 -4.43 6.38 14.43
C ALA A 171 -5.95 6.57 14.22
N PRO A 172 -6.48 6.77 13.01
CA PRO A 172 -7.91 6.98 12.79
C PRO A 172 -8.73 5.68 12.78
N ARG A 173 -8.18 4.53 13.17
CA ARG A 173 -8.84 3.21 13.09
C ARG A 173 -9.40 2.92 11.70
N PRO A 174 -8.55 2.85 10.67
CA PRO A 174 -8.98 2.67 9.29
C PRO A 174 -9.64 1.29 9.08
N LYS A 175 -10.40 1.16 7.99
CA LYS A 175 -10.88 -0.15 7.48
C LYS A 175 -9.86 -0.81 6.58
N VAL A 176 -9.02 -0.01 5.91
CA VAL A 176 -8.01 -0.45 4.94
C VAL A 176 -6.66 0.17 5.27
N LEU A 177 -5.66 -0.69 5.35
CA LEU A 177 -4.26 -0.30 5.36
C LEU A 177 -3.65 -0.56 3.99
N VAL A 178 -3.13 0.47 3.35
CA VAL A 178 -2.38 0.37 2.11
C VAL A 178 -0.89 0.46 2.45
N ALA A 179 -0.09 -0.48 2.00
CA ALA A 179 1.34 -0.52 2.25
C ALA A 179 2.09 -0.48 0.91
N ASP A 180 2.75 0.64 0.62
CA ASP A 180 3.55 0.82 -0.60
C ASP A 180 5.02 0.50 -0.32
N GLU A 181 5.45 -0.70 -0.69
CA GLU A 181 6.82 -1.21 -0.50
C GLU A 181 7.39 -0.96 0.92
N PRO A 182 6.65 -1.27 2.00
CA PRO A 182 6.93 -0.77 3.35
C PRO A 182 8.23 -1.27 3.97
N VAL A 183 8.90 -2.24 3.34
CA VAL A 183 10.13 -2.86 3.86
C VAL A 183 11.31 -2.80 2.90
N SER A 184 11.15 -2.19 1.72
CA SER A 184 12.19 -2.19 0.66
C SER A 184 13.49 -1.51 1.07
N ALA A 185 13.41 -0.47 1.90
CA ALA A 185 14.56 0.30 2.41
C ALA A 185 15.16 -0.26 3.72
N LEU A 186 14.69 -1.41 4.21
CA LEU A 186 15.12 -1.98 5.48
C LEU A 186 16.08 -3.18 5.28
N ASP A 187 16.95 -3.39 6.27
CA ASP A 187 17.80 -4.57 6.35
C ASP A 187 16.97 -5.86 6.47
N VAL A 188 17.50 -6.98 5.96
CA VAL A 188 16.79 -8.28 5.88
C VAL A 188 16.22 -8.73 7.24
N SER A 189 16.99 -8.59 8.33
CA SER A 189 16.57 -8.97 9.67
C SER A 189 15.42 -8.10 10.22
N VAL A 190 15.39 -6.82 9.84
CA VAL A 190 14.35 -5.87 10.25
C VAL A 190 13.09 -6.03 9.39
N ARG A 191 13.23 -6.43 8.10
CA ARG A 191 12.08 -6.68 7.21
C ARG A 191 11.11 -7.69 7.82
N GLY A 192 11.60 -8.86 8.25
CA GLY A 192 10.77 -9.90 8.84
C GLY A 192 10.01 -9.40 10.08
N GLN A 193 10.66 -8.62 10.93
CA GLN A 193 10.01 -8.05 12.13
C GLN A 193 8.88 -7.07 11.78
N ILE A 194 9.06 -6.23 10.74
CA ILE A 194 8.03 -5.29 10.30
C ILE A 194 6.87 -6.02 9.61
N LEU A 195 7.17 -7.04 8.79
CA LEU A 195 6.13 -7.84 8.13
C LEU A 195 5.27 -8.60 9.15
N ASN A 196 5.88 -9.23 10.16
CA ASN A 196 5.15 -9.91 11.22
C ASN A 196 4.31 -8.91 12.02
N LEU A 197 4.88 -7.77 12.42
CA LEU A 197 4.13 -6.71 13.10
C LEU A 197 2.92 -6.25 12.29
N MET A 198 3.07 -6.04 10.98
CA MET A 198 1.95 -5.65 10.12
C MET A 198 0.88 -6.73 10.03
N ALA A 199 1.28 -8.01 9.93
CA ALA A 199 0.35 -9.13 9.90
C ALA A 199 -0.46 -9.21 11.21
N ASP A 200 0.22 -9.13 12.36
CA ASP A 200 -0.39 -9.15 13.68
C ASP A 200 -1.40 -8.01 13.85
N LEU A 201 -1.01 -6.77 13.49
CA LEU A 201 -1.88 -5.59 13.59
C LEU A 201 -3.09 -5.66 12.63
N VAL A 202 -2.91 -6.23 11.43
CA VAL A 202 -4.01 -6.45 10.47
C VAL A 202 -5.02 -7.41 11.06
N ASP A 203 -4.56 -8.50 11.69
CA ASP A 203 -5.45 -9.50 12.31
C ASP A 203 -6.12 -8.94 13.57
N GLU A 204 -5.38 -8.29 14.45
CA GLU A 204 -5.88 -7.72 15.70
C GLU A 204 -6.97 -6.67 15.46
N HIS A 205 -6.76 -5.79 14.48
CA HIS A 205 -7.71 -4.73 14.15
C HIS A 205 -8.76 -5.14 13.09
N GLY A 206 -8.70 -6.36 12.53
CA GLY A 206 -9.60 -6.84 11.48
C GLY A 206 -9.54 -5.99 10.21
N LEU A 207 -8.35 -5.55 9.83
CA LEU A 207 -8.13 -4.66 8.69
C LEU A 207 -8.17 -5.41 7.37
N THR A 208 -8.53 -4.71 6.32
CA THR A 208 -8.22 -5.12 4.94
C THR A 208 -6.83 -4.58 4.60
N LEU A 209 -5.96 -5.41 4.03
CA LEU A 209 -4.62 -5.00 3.63
C LEU A 209 -4.49 -4.97 2.11
N VAL A 210 -4.00 -3.85 1.57
CA VAL A 210 -3.49 -3.77 0.18
C VAL A 210 -1.99 -3.58 0.24
N PHE A 211 -1.25 -4.61 -0.12
CA PHE A 211 0.22 -4.65 0.01
C PHE A 211 0.89 -4.60 -1.35
N VAL A 212 1.67 -3.57 -1.60
CA VAL A 212 2.41 -3.37 -2.87
C VAL A 212 3.87 -3.72 -2.68
N SER A 213 4.41 -4.56 -3.54
CA SER A 213 5.84 -4.93 -3.55
C SER A 213 6.32 -5.25 -4.96
N HIS A 214 7.63 -5.19 -5.18
CA HIS A 214 8.27 -5.79 -6.34
C HIS A 214 8.77 -7.22 -6.06
N ASP A 215 8.68 -7.69 -4.81
CA ASP A 215 9.14 -9.00 -4.35
C ASP A 215 7.95 -9.90 -3.99
N LEU A 216 7.72 -10.93 -4.81
CA LEU A 216 6.63 -11.88 -4.62
C LEU A 216 6.81 -12.72 -3.34
N SER A 217 8.05 -12.95 -2.89
CA SER A 217 8.31 -13.69 -1.65
C SER A 217 7.80 -12.94 -0.42
N VAL A 218 7.93 -11.63 -0.42
CA VAL A 218 7.40 -10.75 0.63
C VAL A 218 5.87 -10.75 0.60
N VAL A 219 5.26 -10.68 -0.58
CA VAL A 219 3.80 -10.75 -0.75
C VAL A 219 3.26 -12.08 -0.24
N ARG A 220 3.91 -13.20 -0.57
CA ARG A 220 3.53 -14.54 -0.09
C ARG A 220 3.52 -14.66 1.43
N HIS A 221 4.40 -13.93 2.12
CA HIS A 221 4.48 -13.97 3.58
C HIS A 221 3.28 -13.26 4.25
N VAL A 222 2.68 -12.27 3.59
CA VAL A 222 1.71 -11.36 4.22
C VAL A 222 0.32 -11.46 3.61
N CYS A 223 0.20 -11.85 2.33
CA CYS A 223 -1.05 -11.80 1.57
C CYS A 223 -1.59 -13.19 1.24
N GLU A 224 -2.91 -13.26 1.03
CA GLU A 224 -3.66 -14.46 0.64
C GLU A 224 -3.89 -14.50 -0.88
N THR A 225 -4.19 -13.34 -1.45
CA THR A 225 -4.45 -13.12 -2.88
C THR A 225 -3.42 -12.16 -3.46
N VAL A 226 -3.05 -12.35 -4.71
CA VAL A 226 -2.14 -11.43 -5.42
C VAL A 226 -2.61 -11.13 -6.83
N ALA A 227 -2.44 -9.87 -7.25
CA ALA A 227 -2.51 -9.43 -8.63
C ALA A 227 -1.09 -9.11 -9.13
N VAL A 228 -0.69 -9.75 -10.22
CA VAL A 228 0.58 -9.51 -10.90
C VAL A 228 0.38 -8.45 -11.97
N MET A 229 1.13 -7.36 -11.87
CA MET A 229 1.06 -6.23 -12.80
C MET A 229 2.28 -6.19 -13.73
N ASN A 230 2.02 -6.00 -15.01
CA ASN A 230 3.03 -5.75 -16.05
C ASN A 230 2.53 -4.70 -17.03
N ASP A 231 3.35 -3.72 -17.37
CA ASP A 231 3.08 -2.68 -18.40
C ASP A 231 1.69 -2.02 -18.28
N GLY A 232 1.24 -1.75 -17.06
CA GLY A 232 -0.03 -1.09 -16.77
C GLY A 232 -1.26 -2.00 -16.77
N GLU A 233 -1.09 -3.30 -16.88
CA GLU A 233 -2.16 -4.31 -16.89
C GLU A 233 -1.99 -5.30 -15.74
N ILE A 234 -3.10 -5.90 -15.29
CA ILE A 234 -3.06 -7.09 -14.44
C ILE A 234 -3.00 -8.30 -15.37
N VAL A 235 -1.89 -9.04 -15.33
CA VAL A 235 -1.64 -10.18 -16.20
C VAL A 235 -2.03 -11.51 -15.56
N GLU A 236 -2.10 -11.56 -14.25
CA GLU A 236 -2.49 -12.75 -13.48
C GLU A 236 -3.05 -12.35 -12.11
N THR A 237 -4.06 -13.06 -11.62
CA THR A 237 -4.63 -12.86 -10.28
C THR A 237 -5.08 -14.20 -9.72
N GLY A 238 -4.79 -14.45 -8.45
CA GLY A 238 -5.20 -15.68 -7.78
C GLY A 238 -4.71 -15.77 -6.34
N ALA A 239 -4.91 -16.92 -5.71
CA ALA A 239 -4.28 -17.22 -4.43
C ALA A 239 -2.76 -17.18 -4.58
N VAL A 240 -2.08 -16.59 -3.59
CA VAL A 240 -0.62 -16.40 -3.66
C VAL A 240 0.11 -17.74 -3.84
N ASP A 241 -0.31 -18.79 -3.12
CA ASP A 241 0.32 -20.09 -3.21
C ASP A 241 0.12 -20.76 -4.57
N ASP A 242 -1.06 -20.62 -5.19
CA ASP A 242 -1.33 -21.15 -6.53
C ASP A 242 -0.41 -20.48 -7.57
N ILE A 243 -0.32 -19.15 -7.53
CA ILE A 243 0.55 -18.38 -8.42
C ILE A 243 2.03 -18.69 -8.18
N TRP A 244 2.43 -18.98 -6.92
CA TRP A 244 3.79 -19.37 -6.59
C TRP A 244 4.16 -20.75 -7.16
N ILE A 245 3.25 -21.72 -7.06
CA ILE A 245 3.51 -23.11 -7.45
C ILE A 245 3.33 -23.29 -8.96
N GLU A 246 2.24 -22.76 -9.55
CA GLU A 246 1.87 -22.98 -10.93
C GLU A 246 1.46 -21.67 -11.64
N PRO A 247 2.42 -20.75 -11.87
CA PRO A 247 2.15 -19.50 -12.55
C PRO A 247 1.72 -19.73 -14.01
N SER A 248 0.56 -19.19 -14.40
CA SER A 248 0.00 -19.35 -15.73
C SER A 248 0.62 -18.40 -16.75
N HIS A 249 0.94 -17.16 -16.34
CA HIS A 249 1.45 -16.14 -17.24
C HIS A 249 2.98 -16.19 -17.38
N PRO A 250 3.55 -16.03 -18.61
CA PRO A 250 5.01 -16.06 -18.84
C PRO A 250 5.79 -15.04 -18.01
N TYR A 251 5.22 -13.83 -17.83
CA TYR A 251 5.82 -12.78 -17.02
C TYR A 251 5.91 -13.19 -15.54
N THR A 252 4.86 -13.78 -14.99
CA THR A 252 4.85 -14.28 -13.59
C THR A 252 5.93 -15.33 -13.39
N ARG A 253 6.09 -16.25 -14.37
CA ARG A 253 7.19 -17.24 -14.35
C ARG A 253 8.57 -16.59 -14.36
N ALA A 254 8.74 -15.53 -15.16
CA ALA A 254 10.01 -14.79 -15.19
C ALA A 254 10.27 -14.05 -13.88
N LEU A 255 9.25 -13.43 -13.29
CA LEU A 255 9.33 -12.74 -12.00
C LEU A 255 9.73 -13.69 -10.87
N LEU A 256 9.15 -14.90 -10.83
CA LEU A 256 9.48 -15.92 -9.83
C LEU A 256 10.91 -16.45 -9.96
N ARG A 257 11.42 -16.61 -11.19
CA ARG A 257 12.81 -17.03 -11.44
C ARG A 257 13.84 -15.99 -10.98
N ALA A 258 13.45 -14.73 -10.89
CA ALA A 258 14.31 -13.66 -10.42
C ALA A 258 14.38 -13.58 -8.88
N VAL A 259 13.51 -14.31 -8.16
CA VAL A 259 13.56 -14.38 -6.69
C VAL A 259 14.76 -15.26 -6.29
N PRO A 260 15.69 -14.76 -5.46
CA PRO A 260 16.83 -15.53 -4.98
C PRO A 260 16.32 -16.73 -4.16
N THR A 261 16.51 -17.95 -4.65
CA THR A 261 16.28 -19.18 -3.90
C THR A 261 17.56 -19.57 -3.16
N LEU A 262 17.42 -20.04 -1.92
CA LEU A 262 18.57 -20.57 -1.13
C LEU A 262 19.23 -21.80 -1.78
N GLU A 263 18.62 -22.43 -2.77
CA GLU A 263 19.15 -23.58 -3.50
C GLU A 263 20.34 -23.26 -4.43
N GLY A 264 20.62 -21.98 -4.70
CA GLY A 264 21.79 -21.55 -5.50
C GLY A 264 23.05 -21.24 -4.69
N LEU A 265 23.06 -21.49 -3.38
CA LEU A 265 24.17 -21.23 -2.46
C LEU A 265 24.81 -22.49 -1.85
N LEU A 266 24.50 -23.69 -2.40
CA LEU A 266 25.15 -24.95 -2.03
C LEU A 266 25.99 -25.49 -3.19
#